data_8b822baa1a357184e567e921bb7addc1
#
_entry.id   8b822baa1a357184e567e921bb7addc1
#
_cell.length_a   1.000
_cell.length_b   1.000
_cell.length_c   1.000
_cell.angle_alpha   90.00
_cell.angle_beta   90.00
_cell.angle_gamma   90.00
#
_symmetry.space_group_name_H-M   'P 1'
#
loop_
_entity.id
_entity.type
_entity.pdbx_description
1 polymer ?
#
loop_
_entity_poly.entity_id
_entity_poly.type
_entity_poly.pdbx_seq_one_letter_code
_entity_poly.pdbx_strand_id
1 'polypeptide(L)'
;MKRLTPKTAKKFILDNTALLAPPHVPEVLLNLADEAHDLWLRTEEELAEIGLPPPFWAFAWAGGQGLARYVLDHPGTVRGKRVLDFASGSGLVAIAALKAGARQVIAADIDPFCETAIAINLEANGLEAKFLGVDCVGADDDWDVVLAGDVFYDKAFADRLTPWFASLAARGADILIGDPGRAYLPRTGLQSLAVYQVPVTRVLEDAEVKRTTVWRWGSAVPA
;
A
#
# COMPACT_ATOMS: atom_id res chain seq x y z
N MET A 1 20.62 17.40 -11.37
CA MET A 1 19.65 16.28 -11.39
C MET A 1 18.91 16.26 -12.72
N LYS A 2 18.97 15.17 -13.49
CA LYS A 2 18.05 14.99 -14.63
C LYS A 2 16.65 14.83 -14.06
N ARG A 3 15.73 15.68 -14.52
CA ARG A 3 14.32 15.66 -14.07
C ARG A 3 13.72 14.28 -14.37
N LEU A 4 13.19 13.60 -13.35
CA LEU A 4 12.47 12.35 -13.53
C LEU A 4 11.28 12.61 -14.47
N THR A 5 11.26 11.95 -15.62
CA THR A 5 10.13 12.01 -16.55
C THR A 5 9.40 10.66 -16.50
N PRO A 6 8.11 10.59 -16.82
CA PRO A 6 7.39 9.31 -16.86
C PRO A 6 8.10 8.26 -17.73
N LYS A 7 8.70 8.67 -18.85
CA LYS A 7 9.44 7.75 -19.73
C LYS A 7 10.71 7.20 -19.08
N THR A 8 11.46 8.03 -18.36
CA THR A 8 12.70 7.60 -17.67
C THR A 8 12.35 6.75 -16.44
N ALA A 9 11.27 7.08 -15.72
CA ALA A 9 10.78 6.28 -14.62
C ALA A 9 10.29 4.90 -15.08
N LYS A 10 9.48 4.82 -16.17
CA LYS A 10 9.01 3.55 -16.74
C LYS A 10 10.18 2.65 -17.15
N LYS A 11 11.17 3.22 -17.85
CA LYS A 11 12.37 2.45 -18.22
C LYS A 11 13.11 1.94 -16.99
N PHE A 12 13.34 2.79 -16.00
CA PHE A 12 14.02 2.42 -14.76
C PHE A 12 13.29 1.29 -14.04
N ILE A 13 11.97 1.39 -13.85
CA ILE A 13 11.16 0.36 -13.19
C ILE A 13 11.27 -0.97 -13.95
N LEU A 14 11.05 -0.98 -15.26
CA LEU A 14 11.08 -2.20 -16.07
C LEU A 14 12.47 -2.84 -16.16
N ASP A 15 13.56 -2.04 -16.12
CA ASP A 15 14.93 -2.56 -16.11
C ASP A 15 15.29 -3.21 -14.74
N ASN A 16 14.58 -2.87 -13.67
CA ASN A 16 14.93 -3.25 -12.29
C ASN A 16 13.85 -4.13 -11.61
N THR A 17 12.84 -4.55 -12.35
CA THR A 17 11.75 -5.40 -11.81
C THR A 17 11.38 -6.49 -12.81
N ALA A 18 10.70 -7.52 -12.30
CA ALA A 18 10.04 -8.54 -13.12
C ALA A 18 8.54 -8.55 -12.82
N LEU A 19 7.74 -8.93 -13.83
CA LEU A 19 6.30 -9.08 -13.64
C LEU A 19 6.02 -10.39 -12.89
N LEU A 20 5.61 -10.28 -11.64
CA LEU A 20 5.43 -11.38 -10.71
C LEU A 20 4.05 -11.29 -10.03
N ALA A 21 3.57 -12.42 -9.54
CA ALA A 21 2.41 -12.48 -8.66
C ALA A 21 2.88 -12.58 -7.20
N PRO A 22 2.43 -11.68 -6.29
CA PRO A 22 2.72 -11.83 -4.87
C PRO A 22 2.20 -13.17 -4.34
N PRO A 23 2.97 -13.90 -3.51
CA PRO A 23 2.62 -15.26 -3.12
C PRO A 23 1.26 -15.37 -2.42
N HIS A 24 0.85 -14.33 -1.67
CA HIS A 24 -0.40 -14.32 -0.93
C HIS A 24 -1.60 -13.80 -1.74
N VAL A 25 -1.33 -13.17 -2.91
CA VAL A 25 -2.33 -12.56 -3.79
C VAL A 25 -2.02 -12.92 -5.25
N PRO A 26 -2.06 -14.20 -5.63
CA PRO A 26 -1.64 -14.66 -6.96
C PRO A 26 -2.55 -14.15 -8.11
N GLU A 27 -3.71 -13.59 -7.79
CA GLU A 27 -4.61 -12.97 -8.76
C GLU A 27 -4.15 -11.59 -9.27
N VAL A 28 -3.12 -11.01 -8.65
CA VAL A 28 -2.58 -9.69 -8.99
C VAL A 28 -1.18 -9.84 -9.58
N LEU A 29 -0.93 -9.17 -10.69
CA LEU A 29 0.39 -9.08 -11.30
C LEU A 29 1.03 -7.73 -11.00
N LEU A 30 2.27 -7.73 -10.54
CA LEU A 30 3.03 -6.52 -10.21
C LEU A 30 4.44 -6.60 -10.77
N ASN A 31 4.98 -5.46 -11.19
CA ASN A 31 6.41 -5.31 -11.44
C ASN A 31 7.13 -5.17 -10.09
N LEU A 32 7.78 -6.23 -9.65
CA LEU A 32 8.46 -6.33 -8.35
C LEU A 32 9.96 -6.52 -8.56
N ALA A 33 10.75 -5.91 -7.68
CA ALA A 33 12.19 -6.17 -7.65
C ALA A 33 12.46 -7.57 -7.11
N ASP A 34 13.49 -8.20 -7.67
CA ASP A 34 14.08 -9.41 -7.10
C ASP A 34 14.87 -9.05 -5.83
N GLU A 35 14.87 -9.95 -4.83
CA GLU A 35 15.59 -9.79 -3.57
C GLU A 35 17.10 -9.60 -3.76
N ALA A 36 17.66 -10.15 -4.81
CA ALA A 36 19.08 -10.03 -5.16
C ALA A 36 19.38 -8.74 -5.95
N HIS A 37 18.38 -7.87 -6.18
CA HIS A 37 18.59 -6.69 -7.00
C HIS A 37 19.43 -5.65 -6.28
N ASP A 38 20.44 -5.13 -6.97
CA ASP A 38 21.36 -4.09 -6.47
C ASP A 38 20.65 -2.87 -5.86
N LEU A 39 19.42 -2.58 -6.31
CA LEU A 39 18.64 -1.46 -5.83
C LEU A 39 18.26 -1.61 -4.35
N TRP A 40 17.94 -2.83 -3.90
CA TRP A 40 17.62 -3.11 -2.50
C TRP A 40 18.85 -3.28 -1.61
N LEU A 41 19.94 -3.71 -2.20
CA LEU A 41 21.20 -3.88 -1.47
C LEU A 41 21.89 -2.55 -1.17
N ARG A 42 21.43 -1.45 -1.77
CA ARG A 42 21.93 -0.10 -1.48
C ARG A 42 21.33 0.43 -0.19
N THR A 43 22.16 1.06 0.61
CA THR A 43 21.70 1.79 1.79
C THR A 43 20.87 3.01 1.40
N GLU A 44 20.06 3.53 2.35
CA GLU A 44 19.32 4.78 2.14
C GLU A 44 20.27 5.93 1.78
N GLU A 45 21.48 5.96 2.34
CA GLU A 45 22.51 6.95 2.06
C GLU A 45 23.00 6.86 0.61
N GLU A 46 23.30 5.64 0.12
CA GLU A 46 23.69 5.42 -1.28
C GLU A 46 22.59 5.77 -2.29
N LEU A 47 21.33 5.49 -1.92
CA LEU A 47 20.17 5.89 -2.73
C LEU A 47 20.01 7.42 -2.72
N ALA A 48 20.18 8.06 -1.57
CA ALA A 48 20.11 9.52 -1.44
C ALA A 48 21.22 10.22 -2.23
N GLU A 49 22.45 9.67 -2.27
CA GLU A 49 23.56 10.19 -3.09
C GLU A 49 23.23 10.24 -4.58
N ILE A 50 22.48 9.28 -5.10
CA ILE A 50 22.01 9.24 -6.49
C ILE A 50 20.64 9.91 -6.67
N GLY A 51 20.06 10.47 -5.58
CA GLY A 51 18.80 11.22 -5.59
C GLY A 51 17.57 10.34 -5.74
N LEU A 52 17.62 9.10 -5.26
CA LEU A 52 16.50 8.16 -5.25
C LEU A 52 15.98 7.99 -3.81
N PRO A 53 14.65 8.00 -3.60
CA PRO A 53 14.06 7.54 -2.35
C PRO A 53 14.17 6.01 -2.23
N PRO A 54 14.02 5.44 -1.00
CA PRO A 54 13.90 3.99 -0.82
C PRO A 54 12.79 3.43 -1.71
N PRO A 55 13.05 2.37 -2.49
CA PRO A 55 12.13 1.90 -3.52
C PRO A 55 10.98 1.04 -2.96
N PHE A 56 10.22 1.58 -2.00
CA PHE A 56 9.11 0.86 -1.37
C PHE A 56 8.04 0.38 -2.36
N TRP A 57 7.88 1.09 -3.49
CA TRP A 57 6.98 0.72 -4.59
C TRP A 57 7.38 -0.57 -5.30
N ALA A 58 8.64 -1.01 -5.18
CA ALA A 58 9.15 -2.19 -5.87
C ALA A 58 8.83 -3.51 -5.15
N PHE A 59 8.10 -3.48 -4.04
CA PHE A 59 7.86 -4.65 -3.20
C PHE A 59 6.39 -4.82 -2.80
N ALA A 60 5.97 -6.08 -2.63
CA ALA A 60 4.67 -6.43 -2.08
C ALA A 60 4.81 -6.67 -0.57
N TRP A 61 4.67 -5.61 0.22
CA TRP A 61 4.81 -5.65 1.66
C TRP A 61 3.74 -6.51 2.33
N ALA A 62 4.07 -7.10 3.48
CA ALA A 62 3.21 -8.07 4.17
C ALA A 62 1.83 -7.52 4.53
N GLY A 63 1.76 -6.29 5.04
CA GLY A 63 0.49 -5.62 5.37
C GLY A 63 -0.37 -5.39 4.13
N GLY A 64 0.25 -4.92 3.05
CA GLY A 64 -0.42 -4.74 1.75
C GLY A 64 -0.96 -6.06 1.19
N GLN A 65 -0.18 -7.15 1.24
CA GLN A 65 -0.62 -8.47 0.79
C GLN A 65 -1.80 -9.01 1.62
N GLY A 66 -1.73 -8.91 2.96
CA GLY A 66 -2.81 -9.35 3.85
C GLY A 66 -4.10 -8.55 3.61
N LEU A 67 -3.98 -7.24 3.43
CA LEU A 67 -5.12 -6.37 3.16
C LEU A 67 -5.74 -6.64 1.78
N ALA A 68 -4.92 -6.81 0.75
CA ALA A 68 -5.39 -7.15 -0.59
C ALA A 68 -6.11 -8.49 -0.62
N ARG A 69 -5.58 -9.52 0.08
CA ARG A 69 -6.23 -10.82 0.23
C ARG A 69 -7.60 -10.67 0.91
N TYR A 70 -7.66 -9.93 2.00
CA TYR A 70 -8.92 -9.69 2.71
C TYR A 70 -9.98 -9.03 1.81
N VAL A 71 -9.60 -8.01 1.04
CA VAL A 71 -10.50 -7.30 0.13
C VAL A 71 -11.03 -8.21 -0.98
N LEU A 72 -10.19 -9.08 -1.54
CA LEU A 72 -10.60 -10.05 -2.55
C LEU A 72 -11.55 -11.13 -2.00
N ASP A 73 -11.27 -11.62 -0.78
CA ASP A 73 -12.12 -12.61 -0.10
C ASP A 73 -13.45 -12.01 0.40
N HIS A 74 -13.47 -10.71 0.69
CA HIS A 74 -14.62 -9.98 1.21
C HIS A 74 -15.00 -8.79 0.32
N PRO A 75 -15.40 -9.02 -0.93
CA PRO A 75 -15.62 -7.94 -1.91
C PRO A 75 -16.71 -6.95 -1.50
N GLY A 76 -17.63 -7.32 -0.61
CA GLY A 76 -18.62 -6.42 -0.02
C GLY A 76 -18.00 -5.23 0.72
N THR A 77 -16.74 -5.33 1.12
CA THR A 77 -16.00 -4.25 1.77
C THR A 77 -15.86 -3.02 0.87
N VAL A 78 -15.61 -3.24 -0.43
CA VAL A 78 -15.28 -2.16 -1.39
C VAL A 78 -16.25 -2.09 -2.58
N ARG A 79 -17.06 -3.12 -2.83
CA ARG A 79 -17.94 -3.19 -4.01
C ARG A 79 -18.87 -1.99 -4.10
N GLY A 80 -18.83 -1.29 -5.24
CA GLY A 80 -19.66 -0.12 -5.54
C GLY A 80 -19.24 1.15 -4.82
N LYS A 81 -18.17 1.12 -4.02
CA LYS A 81 -17.70 2.22 -3.18
C LYS A 81 -16.59 3.05 -3.85
N ARG A 82 -16.39 4.28 -3.33
CA ARG A 82 -15.20 5.10 -3.58
C ARG A 82 -14.13 4.73 -2.57
N VAL A 83 -12.99 4.31 -3.06
CA VAL A 83 -11.89 3.77 -2.26
C VAL A 83 -10.64 4.65 -2.40
N LEU A 84 -10.02 4.99 -1.30
CA LEU A 84 -8.66 5.48 -1.25
C LEU A 84 -7.74 4.31 -0.88
N ASP A 85 -6.76 4.01 -1.72
CA ASP A 85 -5.58 3.21 -1.37
C ASP A 85 -4.47 4.17 -0.97
N PHE A 86 -4.26 4.30 0.33
CA PHE A 86 -3.35 5.26 0.94
C PHE A 86 -1.96 4.67 1.14
N ALA A 87 -0.92 5.41 0.76
CA ALA A 87 0.47 4.95 0.67
C ALA A 87 0.56 3.68 -0.20
N SER A 88 0.07 3.81 -1.42
CA SER A 88 -0.28 2.72 -2.34
C SER A 88 0.94 1.92 -2.84
N GLY A 89 2.13 2.53 -2.86
CA GLY A 89 3.39 1.90 -3.28
C GLY A 89 3.31 1.27 -4.67
N SER A 90 3.23 -0.06 -4.72
CA SER A 90 3.10 -0.81 -5.97
C SER A 90 1.70 -0.78 -6.60
N GLY A 91 0.67 -0.30 -5.89
CA GLY A 91 -0.72 -0.37 -6.30
C GLY A 91 -1.42 -1.70 -6.01
N LEU A 92 -0.80 -2.58 -5.23
CA LEU A 92 -1.34 -3.92 -4.90
C LEU A 92 -2.78 -3.85 -4.38
N VAL A 93 -3.01 -2.99 -3.38
CA VAL A 93 -4.31 -2.90 -2.70
C VAL A 93 -5.34 -2.19 -3.59
N ALA A 94 -4.92 -1.17 -4.37
CA ALA A 94 -5.75 -0.52 -5.39
C ALA A 94 -6.26 -1.53 -6.43
N ILE A 95 -5.37 -2.37 -6.96
CA ILE A 95 -5.70 -3.41 -7.93
C ILE A 95 -6.67 -4.44 -7.33
N ALA A 96 -6.42 -4.88 -6.09
CA ALA A 96 -7.32 -5.79 -5.37
C ALA A 96 -8.71 -5.17 -5.17
N ALA A 97 -8.80 -3.89 -4.80
CA ALA A 97 -10.06 -3.19 -4.63
C ALA A 97 -10.85 -3.07 -5.95
N LEU A 98 -10.17 -2.80 -7.07
CA LEU A 98 -10.80 -2.78 -8.41
C LEU A 98 -11.33 -4.16 -8.80
N LYS A 99 -10.51 -5.22 -8.64
CA LYS A 99 -10.92 -6.61 -8.89
C LYS A 99 -12.10 -7.03 -8.02
N ALA A 100 -12.20 -6.52 -6.80
CA ALA A 100 -13.33 -6.75 -5.89
C ALA A 100 -14.58 -5.91 -6.21
N GLY A 101 -14.52 -5.05 -7.23
CA GLY A 101 -15.66 -4.29 -7.74
C GLY A 101 -15.85 -2.91 -7.11
N ALA A 102 -14.81 -2.28 -6.62
CA ALA A 102 -14.86 -0.86 -6.24
C ALA A 102 -15.34 0.00 -7.42
N ARG A 103 -16.22 0.97 -7.15
CA ARG A 103 -16.73 1.87 -8.19
C ARG A 103 -15.66 2.83 -8.69
N GLN A 104 -14.80 3.26 -7.80
CA GLN A 104 -13.68 4.16 -8.06
C GLN A 104 -12.57 3.88 -7.05
N VAL A 105 -11.34 3.84 -7.53
CA VAL A 105 -10.16 3.77 -6.69
C VAL A 105 -9.26 4.96 -6.97
N ILE A 106 -8.78 5.58 -5.91
CA ILE A 106 -7.72 6.59 -5.93
C ILE A 106 -6.53 5.96 -5.23
N ALA A 107 -5.43 5.77 -5.96
CA ALA A 107 -4.16 5.33 -5.41
C ALA A 107 -3.33 6.56 -5.05
N ALA A 108 -3.04 6.77 -3.77
CA ALA A 108 -2.30 7.94 -3.29
C ALA A 108 -0.93 7.55 -2.75
N ASP A 109 0.10 8.24 -3.23
CA ASP A 109 1.46 8.11 -2.73
C ASP A 109 2.25 9.39 -2.97
N ILE A 110 3.23 9.68 -2.12
CA ILE A 110 4.11 10.86 -2.26
C ILE A 110 5.38 10.58 -3.04
N ASP A 111 5.75 9.31 -3.22
CA ASP A 111 6.91 8.93 -4.01
C ASP A 111 6.62 9.13 -5.50
N PRO A 112 7.43 9.92 -6.22
CA PRO A 112 7.23 10.19 -7.64
C PRO A 112 7.34 8.95 -8.54
N PHE A 113 7.97 7.87 -8.09
CA PHE A 113 8.01 6.61 -8.85
C PHE A 113 6.69 5.85 -8.78
N CYS A 114 5.89 6.03 -7.71
CA CYS A 114 4.64 5.33 -7.53
C CYS A 114 3.63 5.60 -8.64
N GLU A 115 3.56 6.84 -9.17
CA GLU A 115 2.69 7.15 -10.32
C GLU A 115 2.94 6.18 -11.49
N THR A 116 4.21 6.00 -11.84
CA THR A 116 4.59 5.13 -12.96
C THR A 116 4.45 3.65 -12.61
N ALA A 117 4.87 3.25 -11.40
CA ALA A 117 4.78 1.86 -10.94
C ALA A 117 3.32 1.39 -10.90
N ILE A 118 2.43 2.20 -10.32
CA ILE A 118 0.99 1.92 -10.25
C ILE A 118 0.39 1.84 -11.66
N ALA A 119 0.74 2.78 -12.55
CA ALA A 119 0.22 2.79 -13.92
C ALA A 119 0.56 1.52 -14.69
N ILE A 120 1.84 1.07 -14.66
CA ILE A 120 2.23 -0.16 -15.36
C ILE A 120 1.66 -1.42 -14.71
N ASN A 121 1.47 -1.43 -13.40
CA ASN A 121 0.87 -2.55 -12.69
C ASN A 121 -0.65 -2.64 -12.95
N LEU A 122 -1.34 -1.51 -13.03
CA LEU A 122 -2.74 -1.46 -13.47
C LEU A 122 -2.88 -1.96 -14.91
N GLU A 123 -2.02 -1.49 -15.82
CA GLU A 123 -1.97 -1.94 -17.22
C GLU A 123 -1.80 -3.47 -17.31
N ALA A 124 -0.88 -4.05 -16.53
CA ALA A 124 -0.63 -5.49 -16.48
C ALA A 124 -1.85 -6.31 -15.99
N ASN A 125 -2.75 -5.69 -15.24
CA ASN A 125 -3.99 -6.30 -14.76
C ASN A 125 -5.23 -5.92 -15.58
N GLY A 126 -5.09 -5.12 -16.65
CA GLY A 126 -6.21 -4.64 -17.47
C GLY A 126 -7.17 -3.70 -16.73
N LEU A 127 -6.65 -2.90 -15.81
CA LEU A 127 -7.39 -2.02 -14.91
C LEU A 127 -6.93 -0.57 -15.02
N GLU A 128 -7.76 0.36 -14.53
CA GLU A 128 -7.45 1.78 -14.45
C GLU A 128 -7.83 2.33 -13.07
N ALA A 129 -7.02 3.23 -12.53
CA ALA A 129 -7.30 4.01 -11.32
C ALA A 129 -6.79 5.44 -11.47
N LYS A 130 -7.28 6.34 -10.62
CA LYS A 130 -6.68 7.67 -10.49
C LYS A 130 -5.48 7.60 -9.56
N PHE A 131 -4.41 8.29 -9.93
CA PHE A 131 -3.28 8.52 -9.05
C PHE A 131 -3.34 9.90 -8.40
N LEU A 132 -2.97 9.99 -7.12
CA LEU A 132 -2.87 11.22 -6.34
C LEU A 132 -1.45 11.32 -5.77
N GLY A 133 -0.59 12.11 -6.42
CA GLY A 133 0.83 12.28 -6.10
C GLY A 133 1.10 13.38 -5.07
N VAL A 134 0.30 13.47 -4.00
CA VAL A 134 0.45 14.48 -2.94
C VAL A 134 0.16 13.88 -1.57
N ASP A 135 0.68 14.52 -0.53
CA ASP A 135 0.32 14.17 0.85
C ASP A 135 -1.16 14.53 1.09
N CYS A 136 -1.98 13.52 1.25
CA CYS A 136 -3.41 13.67 1.50
C CYS A 136 -3.80 13.48 2.97
N VAL A 137 -2.84 13.38 3.90
CA VAL A 137 -3.13 13.29 5.35
C VAL A 137 -3.82 14.57 5.81
N GLY A 138 -4.99 14.41 6.42
CA GLY A 138 -5.85 15.51 6.84
C GLY A 138 -6.92 15.92 5.81
N ALA A 139 -6.82 15.43 4.57
CA ALA A 139 -7.85 15.66 3.57
C ALA A 139 -9.04 14.70 3.75
N ASP A 140 -10.19 15.10 3.23
CA ASP A 140 -11.37 14.27 3.04
C ASP A 140 -11.99 14.59 1.67
N ASP A 141 -12.12 13.59 0.82
CA ASP A 141 -12.75 13.69 -0.50
C ASP A 141 -13.91 12.69 -0.60
N ASP A 142 -14.70 12.55 0.46
CA ASP A 142 -15.86 11.66 0.58
C ASP A 142 -15.55 10.20 0.21
N TRP A 143 -14.38 9.69 0.59
CA TRP A 143 -14.08 8.26 0.42
C TRP A 143 -14.98 7.41 1.32
N ASP A 144 -15.63 6.41 0.74
CA ASP A 144 -16.42 5.44 1.51
C ASP A 144 -15.52 4.49 2.30
N VAL A 145 -14.33 4.17 1.73
CA VAL A 145 -13.35 3.26 2.32
C VAL A 145 -11.94 3.81 2.14
N VAL A 146 -11.12 3.70 3.18
CA VAL A 146 -9.68 3.93 3.13
C VAL A 146 -8.97 2.61 3.43
N LEU A 147 -8.06 2.22 2.56
CA LEU A 147 -7.21 1.04 2.68
C LEU A 147 -5.77 1.50 2.89
N ALA A 148 -5.09 0.97 3.91
CA ALA A 148 -3.72 1.35 4.23
C ALA A 148 -2.89 0.12 4.64
N GLY A 149 -1.87 -0.22 3.86
CA GLY A 149 -0.95 -1.32 4.13
C GLY A 149 0.38 -0.82 4.69
N ASP A 150 0.87 -1.41 5.79
CA ASP A 150 2.21 -1.17 6.34
C ASP A 150 2.53 0.29 6.74
N VAL A 151 1.55 1.10 7.12
CA VAL A 151 1.75 2.56 7.31
C VAL A 151 2.25 2.96 8.71
N PHE A 152 2.34 2.05 9.67
CA PHE A 152 2.72 2.36 11.06
C PHE A 152 4.17 2.04 11.41
N TYR A 153 5.10 2.22 10.47
CA TYR A 153 6.53 1.96 10.64
C TYR A 153 7.33 3.16 11.19
N ASP A 154 6.84 4.38 11.04
CA ASP A 154 7.47 5.62 11.52
C ASP A 154 6.58 6.34 12.54
N LYS A 155 7.20 6.87 13.62
CA LYS A 155 6.45 7.50 14.71
C LYS A 155 5.77 8.80 14.30
N ALA A 156 6.49 9.68 13.62
CA ALA A 156 5.95 10.99 13.24
C ALA A 156 4.82 10.83 12.23
N PHE A 157 4.93 9.85 11.34
CA PHE A 157 3.89 9.49 10.40
C PHE A 157 2.65 8.91 11.12
N ALA A 158 2.84 7.97 12.04
CA ALA A 158 1.76 7.39 12.85
C ALA A 158 1.01 8.46 13.68
N ASP A 159 1.74 9.42 14.25
CA ASP A 159 1.16 10.53 15.02
C ASP A 159 0.26 11.44 14.15
N ARG A 160 0.51 11.53 12.85
CA ARG A 160 -0.33 12.25 11.87
C ARG A 160 -1.53 11.41 11.40
N LEU A 161 -1.32 10.11 11.18
CA LEU A 161 -2.35 9.21 10.67
C LEU A 161 -3.48 8.98 11.67
N THR A 162 -3.12 8.81 12.95
CA THR A 162 -4.09 8.47 14.01
C THR A 162 -5.26 9.46 14.10
N PRO A 163 -5.06 10.79 14.22
CA PRO A 163 -6.17 11.74 14.25
C PRO A 163 -6.92 11.84 12.92
N TRP A 164 -6.23 11.66 11.79
CA TRP A 164 -6.85 11.70 10.48
C TRP A 164 -7.81 10.51 10.27
N PHE A 165 -7.34 9.28 10.55
CA PHE A 165 -8.20 8.09 10.46
C PHE A 165 -9.38 8.16 11.42
N ALA A 166 -9.17 8.68 12.64
CA ALA A 166 -10.26 8.91 13.58
C ALA A 166 -11.32 9.89 13.05
N SER A 167 -10.89 10.97 12.39
CA SER A 167 -11.79 11.95 11.76
C SER A 167 -12.60 11.33 10.61
N LEU A 168 -11.95 10.58 9.72
CA LEU A 168 -12.62 9.92 8.61
C LEU A 168 -13.61 8.84 9.12
N ALA A 169 -13.22 8.06 10.13
CA ALA A 169 -14.10 7.07 10.74
C ALA A 169 -15.31 7.71 11.44
N ALA A 170 -15.13 8.86 12.11
CA ALA A 170 -16.22 9.61 12.74
C ALA A 170 -17.25 10.13 11.71
N ARG A 171 -16.81 10.42 10.48
CA ARG A 171 -17.69 10.77 9.37
C ARG A 171 -18.43 9.54 8.79
N GLY A 172 -17.97 8.34 9.08
CA GLY A 172 -18.57 7.09 8.61
C GLY A 172 -17.78 6.39 7.49
N ALA A 173 -16.56 6.82 7.18
CA ALA A 173 -15.69 6.05 6.31
C ALA A 173 -15.23 4.76 7.00
N ASP A 174 -15.13 3.66 6.24
CA ASP A 174 -14.58 2.39 6.71
C ASP A 174 -13.07 2.39 6.50
N ILE A 175 -12.27 2.38 7.57
CA ILE A 175 -10.82 2.41 7.48
C ILE A 175 -10.27 1.02 7.79
N LEU A 176 -9.58 0.42 6.81
CA LEU A 176 -8.98 -0.90 6.93
C LEU A 176 -7.45 -0.82 6.81
N ILE A 177 -6.79 -1.48 7.74
CA ILE A 177 -5.33 -1.45 7.88
C ILE A 177 -4.81 -2.87 7.80
N GLY A 178 -3.88 -3.13 6.89
CA GLY A 178 -3.09 -4.36 6.88
C GLY A 178 -1.75 -4.12 7.57
N ASP A 179 -1.45 -4.86 8.64
CA ASP A 179 -0.25 -4.59 9.44
C ASP A 179 0.36 -5.89 10.02
N PRO A 180 1.68 -6.13 9.82
CA PRO A 180 2.38 -7.29 10.36
C PRO A 180 2.90 -7.08 11.79
N GLY A 181 2.45 -6.05 12.50
CA GLY A 181 2.91 -5.67 13.84
C GLY A 181 4.00 -4.60 13.80
N ARG A 182 3.82 -3.57 12.98
CA ARG A 182 4.73 -2.42 12.92
C ARG A 182 4.77 -1.69 14.27
N ALA A 183 5.91 -1.08 14.57
CA ALA A 183 6.25 -0.55 15.90
C ALA A 183 5.25 0.47 16.46
N TYR A 184 4.59 1.23 15.58
CA TYR A 184 3.72 2.35 15.96
C TYR A 184 2.24 2.10 15.66
N LEU A 185 1.87 0.84 15.37
CA LEU A 185 0.46 0.48 15.25
C LEU A 185 -0.27 0.78 16.57
N PRO A 186 -1.40 1.51 16.56
CA PRO A 186 -2.16 1.80 17.77
C PRO A 186 -2.58 0.53 18.51
N ARG A 187 -2.43 0.53 19.84
CA ARG A 187 -2.76 -0.63 20.69
C ARG A 187 -4.24 -0.73 21.03
N THR A 188 -5.00 0.34 20.79
CA THR A 188 -6.44 0.45 21.11
C THR A 188 -7.17 1.08 19.94
N GLY A 189 -8.50 0.92 19.90
CA GLY A 189 -9.33 1.51 18.84
C GLY A 189 -9.28 0.73 17.52
N LEU A 190 -8.74 -0.49 17.51
CA LEU A 190 -8.68 -1.36 16.35
C LEU A 190 -9.46 -2.66 16.61
N GLN A 191 -10.27 -3.07 15.63
CA GLN A 191 -10.95 -4.36 15.59
C GLN A 191 -10.24 -5.29 14.63
N SER A 192 -9.78 -6.45 15.10
CA SER A 192 -9.21 -7.49 14.23
C SER A 192 -10.30 -8.12 13.36
N LEU A 193 -10.13 -8.11 12.06
CA LEU A 193 -11.04 -8.71 11.07
C LEU A 193 -10.55 -10.08 10.60
N ALA A 194 -9.26 -10.18 10.29
CA ALA A 194 -8.63 -11.40 9.81
C ALA A 194 -7.15 -11.43 10.18
N VAL A 195 -6.58 -12.63 10.21
CA VAL A 195 -5.15 -12.86 10.44
C VAL A 195 -4.64 -13.81 9.36
N TYR A 196 -3.57 -13.41 8.68
CA TYR A 196 -2.93 -14.18 7.62
C TYR A 196 -1.48 -14.51 7.97
N GLN A 197 -1.01 -15.64 7.47
CA GLN A 197 0.41 -15.99 7.44
C GLN A 197 0.92 -15.63 6.04
N VAL A 198 1.49 -14.46 5.89
CA VAL A 198 1.91 -13.92 4.60
C VAL A 198 3.33 -14.37 4.30
N PRO A 199 3.57 -15.14 3.24
CA PRO A 199 4.91 -15.44 2.77
C PRO A 199 5.63 -14.14 2.37
N VAL A 200 6.82 -13.97 2.87
CA VAL A 200 7.69 -12.82 2.58
C VAL A 200 9.11 -13.31 2.43
N THR A 201 10.01 -12.41 2.07
CA THR A 201 11.41 -12.76 1.92
C THR A 201 12.21 -12.25 3.10
N ARG A 202 13.21 -13.01 3.54
CA ARG A 202 14.05 -12.64 4.70
C ARG A 202 14.79 -11.33 4.50
N VAL A 203 15.11 -10.99 3.25
CA VAL A 203 15.82 -9.75 2.92
C VAL A 203 14.94 -8.51 3.18
N LEU A 204 13.64 -8.63 2.94
CA LEU A 204 12.69 -7.52 3.11
C LEU A 204 12.15 -7.40 4.54
N GLU A 205 11.89 -8.52 5.20
CA GLU A 205 11.07 -8.54 6.40
C GLU A 205 11.70 -9.29 7.58
N ASP A 206 12.99 -9.66 7.51
CA ASP A 206 13.69 -10.46 8.52
C ASP A 206 13.01 -11.80 8.87
N ALA A 207 12.15 -12.30 7.99
CA ALA A 207 11.36 -13.51 8.18
C ALA A 207 11.00 -14.14 6.85
N GLU A 208 10.56 -15.40 6.84
CA GLU A 208 9.99 -16.08 5.67
C GLU A 208 8.45 -15.99 5.64
N VAL A 209 7.87 -15.74 6.82
CA VAL A 209 6.42 -15.58 6.99
C VAL A 209 6.16 -14.50 8.02
N LYS A 210 5.30 -13.54 7.69
CA LYS A 210 4.80 -12.53 8.62
C LYS A 210 3.36 -12.82 9.01
N ARG A 211 3.10 -12.84 10.32
CA ARG A 211 1.74 -12.84 10.84
C ARG A 211 1.15 -11.44 10.66
N THR A 212 0.30 -11.29 9.65
CA THR A 212 -0.30 -10.02 9.26
C THR A 212 -1.76 -10.01 9.70
N THR A 213 -2.17 -8.95 10.38
CA THR A 213 -3.57 -8.75 10.81
C THR A 213 -4.20 -7.65 9.96
N VAL A 214 -5.41 -7.90 9.50
CA VAL A 214 -6.27 -6.85 8.93
C VAL A 214 -7.13 -6.29 10.05
N TRP A 215 -7.00 -5.00 10.26
CA TRP A 215 -7.69 -4.24 11.28
C TRP A 215 -8.74 -3.32 10.66
N ARG A 216 -9.86 -3.16 11.34
CA ARG A 216 -10.78 -2.04 11.12
C ARG A 216 -10.53 -0.98 12.17
N TRP A 217 -10.41 0.27 11.76
CA TRP A 217 -10.40 1.40 12.69
C TRP A 217 -11.77 1.50 13.35
N GLY A 218 -11.81 1.34 14.66
CA GLY A 218 -13.03 1.50 15.44
C GLY A 218 -13.40 2.98 15.52
N SER A 219 -14.68 3.32 15.33
CA SER A 219 -15.19 4.56 15.88
C SER A 219 -14.95 4.50 17.40
N ALA A 220 -14.25 5.50 17.95
CA ALA A 220 -14.06 5.58 19.39
C ALA A 220 -15.43 5.39 20.06
N VAL A 221 -15.59 4.30 20.81
CA VAL A 221 -16.70 4.22 21.75
C VAL A 221 -16.43 5.34 22.74
N PRO A 222 -17.31 6.34 22.89
CA PRO A 222 -17.15 7.35 23.94
C PRO A 222 -17.04 6.60 25.27
N ALA A 223 -15.99 6.90 26.03
CA ALA A 223 -15.80 6.39 27.38
C ALA A 223 -16.90 6.88 28.31
#